data_a8745d70a5951d1bb825d8ecf90a59f7
#
_entry.id   a8745d70a5951d1bb825d8ecf90a59f7
#
_cell.length_a   1.000
_cell.length_b   1.000
_cell.length_c   1.000
_cell.angle_alpha   90.00
_cell.angle_beta   90.00
_cell.angle_gamma   90.00
#
_symmetry.space_group_name_H-M   'P 1'
#
loop_
_entity.id
_entity.type
_entity.pdbx_description
1 polymer ?
#
loop_
_entity_poly.entity_id
_entity_poly.type
_entity_poly.pdbx_seq_one_letter_code
_entity_poly.pdbx_strand_id
1 'polypeptide(L)'
;METRPFLLHALSPLHVGTGQSADIIDLPIARQRATNIPYVPGSALKGVLRSAFEPGDEQYALFGPETTNADAHAGSIIVGDALLLALPVRSFKGTFVWATSPLLLQLARHDLPELKVPAFPDQK
;
A
#
# COMPACT_ATOMS: atom_id res chain seq x y z
N MET A 1 9.07 -7.89 17.77
CA MET A 1 8.62 -6.71 17.01
C MET A 1 7.09 -6.73 17.01
N GLU A 2 6.45 -5.65 17.40
CA GLU A 2 4.99 -5.54 17.36
C GLU A 2 4.55 -5.20 15.92
N THR A 3 3.52 -5.88 15.43
CA THR A 3 2.96 -5.63 14.08
C THR A 3 1.52 -5.13 14.21
N ARG A 4 1.19 -4.08 13.50
CA ARG A 4 -0.16 -3.50 13.47
C ARG A 4 -0.62 -3.33 12.03
N PRO A 5 -1.70 -4.00 11.62
CA PRO A 5 -2.31 -3.75 10.33
C PRO A 5 -3.08 -2.42 10.32
N PHE A 6 -3.11 -1.74 9.18
CA PHE A 6 -3.93 -0.55 8.95
C PHE A 6 -4.60 -0.61 7.58
N LEU A 7 -5.71 0.11 7.44
CA LEU A 7 -6.41 0.25 6.16
C LEU A 7 -6.11 1.63 5.57
N LEU A 8 -5.65 1.65 4.33
CA LEU A 8 -5.49 2.86 3.54
C LEU A 8 -6.74 3.08 2.70
N HIS A 9 -7.53 4.09 3.05
CA HIS A 9 -8.73 4.47 2.29
C HIS A 9 -8.42 5.70 1.44
N ALA A 10 -8.31 5.51 0.12
CA ALA A 10 -8.11 6.62 -0.80
C ALA A 10 -9.42 7.39 -1.01
N LEU A 11 -9.46 8.65 -0.60
CA LEU A 11 -10.62 9.56 -0.76
C LEU A 11 -10.64 10.24 -2.14
N SER A 12 -9.54 10.17 -2.87
CA SER A 12 -9.36 10.67 -4.23
C SER A 12 -8.56 9.65 -5.04
N PRO A 13 -8.52 9.76 -6.37
CA PRO A 13 -7.70 8.86 -7.19
C PRO A 13 -6.25 8.82 -6.72
N LEU A 14 -5.73 7.62 -6.45
CA LEU A 14 -4.37 7.38 -6.01
C LEU A 14 -3.56 6.81 -7.18
N HIS A 15 -2.47 7.49 -7.53
CA HIS A 15 -1.51 7.04 -8.53
C HIS A 15 -0.13 6.89 -7.90
N VAL A 16 0.35 5.66 -7.83
CA VAL A 16 1.70 5.36 -7.36
C VAL A 16 2.54 4.93 -8.56
N GLY A 17 3.29 5.86 -9.11
CA GLY A 17 4.15 5.62 -10.26
C GLY A 17 5.41 4.83 -9.91
N THR A 18 5.93 4.07 -10.86
CA THR A 18 7.20 3.35 -10.75
C THR A 18 8.19 3.81 -11.81
N GLY A 19 9.48 3.86 -11.43
CA GLY A 19 10.56 4.22 -12.33
C GLY A 19 10.86 5.72 -12.36
N GLN A 20 11.74 6.11 -13.27
CA GLN A 20 12.05 7.50 -13.62
C GLN A 20 11.56 7.71 -15.05
N SER A 21 10.66 8.67 -15.24
CA SER A 21 10.24 9.05 -16.59
C SER A 21 11.25 10.05 -17.17
N ALA A 22 11.74 9.74 -18.34
CA ALA A 22 12.46 10.70 -19.19
C ALA A 22 11.49 11.42 -20.16
N ASP A 23 10.23 10.99 -20.23
CA ASP A 23 9.22 11.47 -21.16
C ASP A 23 7.97 12.04 -20.46
N ILE A 24 7.18 12.78 -21.23
CA ILE A 24 5.98 13.55 -20.86
C ILE A 24 4.79 12.66 -20.41
N ILE A 25 4.98 11.34 -20.35
CA ILE A 25 3.92 10.38 -20.03
C ILE A 25 4.02 10.04 -18.54
N ASP A 26 2.86 9.99 -17.86
CA ASP A 26 2.73 9.56 -16.47
C ASP A 26 3.40 8.20 -16.24
N LEU A 27 4.13 8.09 -15.12
CA LEU A 27 4.77 6.84 -14.74
C LEU A 27 3.73 5.71 -14.64
N PRO A 28 4.05 4.50 -15.09
CA PRO A 28 3.13 3.37 -14.95
C PRO A 28 2.85 3.09 -13.47
N ILE A 29 1.60 2.68 -13.18
CA ILE A 29 1.18 2.32 -11.82
C ILE A 29 1.99 1.13 -11.31
N ALA A 30 2.43 1.20 -10.05
CA ALA A 30 3.10 0.10 -9.36
C ALA A 30 2.20 -1.15 -9.31
N ARG A 31 2.72 -2.29 -9.80
CA ARG A 31 2.01 -3.57 -9.84
C ARG A 31 2.90 -4.70 -9.37
N GLN A 32 2.32 -5.66 -8.68
CA GLN A 32 2.99 -6.91 -8.33
C GLN A 32 3.37 -7.68 -9.60
N ARG A 33 4.61 -8.17 -9.69
CA ARG A 33 5.09 -8.86 -10.90
C ARG A 33 4.31 -10.14 -11.21
N ALA A 34 3.93 -10.90 -10.19
CA ALA A 34 3.27 -12.19 -10.37
C ALA A 34 1.80 -12.09 -10.74
N THR A 35 1.07 -11.15 -10.13
CA THR A 35 -0.40 -11.04 -10.23
C THR A 35 -0.87 -9.89 -11.09
N ASN A 36 0.04 -8.95 -11.40
CA ASN A 36 -0.27 -7.67 -12.02
C ASN A 36 -1.28 -6.80 -11.24
N ILE A 37 -1.52 -7.14 -9.97
CA ILE A 37 -2.41 -6.38 -9.08
C ILE A 37 -1.71 -5.08 -8.65
N PRO A 38 -2.39 -3.91 -8.73
CA PRO A 38 -1.85 -2.66 -8.21
C PRO A 38 -1.59 -2.73 -6.70
N TYR A 39 -0.55 -2.07 -6.24
CA TYR A 39 -0.24 -1.94 -4.82
C TYR A 39 0.47 -0.64 -4.54
N VAL A 40 0.58 -0.26 -3.27
CA VAL A 40 1.40 0.87 -2.85
C VAL A 40 2.64 0.33 -2.14
N PRO A 41 3.85 0.53 -2.69
CA PRO A 41 5.08 0.08 -2.05
C PRO A 41 5.26 0.67 -0.65
N GLY A 42 5.66 -0.14 0.31
CA GLY A 42 5.93 0.29 1.68
C GLY A 42 7.01 1.38 1.75
N SER A 43 7.96 1.37 0.82
CA SER A 43 8.96 2.43 0.70
C SER A 43 8.34 3.79 0.36
N ALA A 44 7.33 3.82 -0.53
CA ALA A 44 6.62 5.04 -0.87
C ALA A 44 5.81 5.55 0.33
N LEU A 45 5.09 4.64 1.02
CA LEU A 45 4.36 4.98 2.24
C LEU A 45 5.29 5.48 3.34
N LYS A 46 6.42 4.82 3.57
CA LYS A 46 7.43 5.24 4.53
C LYS A 46 7.98 6.64 4.21
N GLY A 47 8.21 6.94 2.94
CA GLY A 47 8.67 8.25 2.49
C GLY A 47 7.66 9.36 2.79
N VAL A 48 6.38 9.13 2.49
CA VAL A 48 5.30 10.08 2.79
C VAL A 48 5.12 10.26 4.29
N LEU A 49 5.13 9.18 5.07
CA LEU A 49 5.05 9.25 6.53
C LEU A 49 6.22 10.05 7.10
N ARG A 50 7.45 9.77 6.63
CA ARG A 50 8.63 10.53 7.04
C ARG A 50 8.47 12.04 6.79
N SER A 51 7.95 12.43 5.63
CA SER A 51 7.77 13.85 5.28
C SER A 51 6.70 14.57 6.11
N ALA A 52 5.85 13.83 6.81
CA ALA A 52 4.86 14.39 7.74
C ALA A 52 5.43 14.69 9.14
N PHE A 53 6.65 14.23 9.43
CA PHE A 53 7.37 14.52 10.68
C PHE A 53 8.33 15.69 10.49
N GLU A 54 8.44 16.54 11.50
CA GLU A 54 9.49 17.56 11.53
C GLU A 54 10.88 16.90 11.53
N PRO A 55 11.86 17.44 10.76
CA PRO A 55 13.22 16.93 10.77
C PRO A 55 13.83 17.00 12.18
N GLY A 56 14.40 15.89 12.65
CA GLY A 56 15.00 15.81 13.99
C GLY A 56 15.18 14.40 14.49
N ASP A 57 15.61 14.28 15.75
CA ASP A 57 15.98 13.00 16.37
C ASP A 57 14.82 11.99 16.34
N GLU A 58 13.59 12.43 16.53
CA GLU A 58 12.42 11.55 16.49
C GLU A 58 12.20 10.97 15.07
N GLN A 59 12.24 11.82 14.05
CA GLN A 59 12.13 11.39 12.66
C GLN A 59 13.26 10.41 12.32
N TYR A 60 14.49 10.70 12.73
CA TYR A 60 15.64 9.84 12.46
C TYR A 60 15.57 8.52 13.20
N ALA A 61 15.09 8.50 14.45
CA ALA A 61 14.90 7.27 15.22
C ALA A 61 13.85 6.37 14.58
N LEU A 62 12.75 6.93 14.08
CA LEU A 62 11.64 6.18 13.48
C LEU A 62 11.99 5.71 12.06
N PHE A 63 12.44 6.60 11.19
CA PHE A 63 12.56 6.35 9.76
C PHE A 63 13.98 6.07 9.29
N GLY A 64 14.98 6.30 10.14
CA GLY A 64 16.40 6.26 9.81
C GLY A 64 16.96 7.64 9.41
N PRO A 65 18.29 7.78 9.32
CA PRO A 65 18.94 9.02 8.94
C PRO A 65 18.68 9.39 7.47
N GLU A 66 19.17 10.55 7.06
CA GLU A 66 19.14 10.96 5.65
C GLU A 66 20.01 10.03 4.79
N THR A 67 19.71 10.02 3.48
CA THR A 67 20.37 9.12 2.51
C THR A 67 21.89 9.31 2.47
N THR A 68 22.37 10.50 2.82
CA THR A 68 23.81 10.83 2.91
C THR A 68 24.52 10.11 4.06
N ASN A 69 23.78 9.67 5.08
CA ASN A 69 24.28 8.98 6.28
C ASN A 69 23.58 7.63 6.49
N ALA A 70 23.16 6.97 5.40
CA ALA A 70 22.35 5.75 5.44
C ALA A 70 22.96 4.59 6.25
N ASP A 71 24.29 4.58 6.41
CA ASP A 71 25.04 3.55 7.15
C ASP A 71 25.02 3.73 8.68
N ALA A 72 24.52 4.87 9.19
CA ALA A 72 24.60 5.17 10.61
C ALA A 72 23.67 4.26 11.44
N HIS A 73 22.43 4.08 11.06
CA HIS A 73 21.48 3.15 11.70
C HIS A 73 20.22 2.94 10.84
N ALA A 74 19.54 1.83 11.04
CA ALA A 74 18.22 1.61 10.45
C ALA A 74 17.13 2.28 11.30
N GLY A 75 16.07 2.79 10.65
CA GLY A 75 14.90 3.28 11.38
C GLY A 75 14.19 2.15 12.13
N SER A 76 13.53 2.49 13.24
CA SER A 76 12.87 1.53 14.12
C SER A 76 11.54 1.00 13.55
N ILE A 77 10.95 1.66 12.56
CA ILE A 77 9.71 1.21 11.92
C ILE A 77 9.94 0.58 10.55
N ILE A 78 9.18 -0.49 10.30
CA ILE A 78 9.08 -1.14 9.00
C ILE A 78 7.66 -0.91 8.49
N VAL A 79 7.53 -0.31 7.31
CA VAL A 79 6.23 -0.09 6.66
C VAL A 79 6.09 -1.12 5.54
N GLY A 80 5.09 -1.99 5.67
CA GLY A 80 4.76 -2.99 4.65
C GLY A 80 4.07 -2.38 3.43
N ASP A 81 4.01 -3.18 2.34
CA ASP A 81 3.27 -2.81 1.14
C ASP A 81 1.76 -2.76 1.45
N ALA A 82 1.05 -1.74 0.93
CA ALA A 82 -0.39 -1.73 0.99
C ALA A 82 -0.96 -2.50 -0.23
N LEU A 83 -1.58 -3.63 0.06
CA LEU A 83 -2.19 -4.50 -0.93
C LEU A 83 -3.61 -4.03 -1.24
N LEU A 84 -4.02 -4.19 -2.49
CA LEU A 84 -5.37 -3.86 -2.90
C LEU A 84 -6.38 -4.77 -2.17
N LEU A 85 -7.37 -4.17 -1.50
CA LEU A 85 -8.46 -4.90 -0.85
C LEU A 85 -9.76 -4.80 -1.65
N ALA A 86 -10.14 -3.60 -2.08
CA ALA A 86 -11.34 -3.37 -2.85
C ALA A 86 -11.17 -2.14 -3.76
N LEU A 87 -11.93 -2.11 -4.85
CA LEU A 87 -12.00 -1.01 -5.81
C LEU A 87 -13.42 -0.49 -5.93
N PRO A 88 -13.65 0.82 -6.07
CA PRO A 88 -14.94 1.34 -6.47
C PRO A 88 -15.14 1.06 -7.97
N VAL A 89 -16.22 0.38 -8.31
CA VAL A 89 -16.61 0.11 -9.70
C VAL A 89 -17.98 0.70 -9.99
N ARG A 90 -18.19 1.16 -11.21
CA ARG A 90 -19.48 1.72 -11.65
C ARG A 90 -20.60 0.70 -11.45
N SER A 91 -21.76 1.13 -10.98
CA SER A 91 -22.91 0.28 -10.73
C SER A 91 -24.20 0.88 -11.29
N PHE A 92 -25.12 0.02 -11.74
CA PHE A 92 -26.48 0.41 -12.13
C PHE A 92 -27.40 0.68 -10.92
N LYS A 93 -27.04 0.21 -9.71
CA LYS A 93 -27.83 0.41 -8.49
C LYS A 93 -27.33 1.59 -7.63
N GLY A 94 -26.52 2.46 -8.19
CA GLY A 94 -25.94 3.61 -7.49
C GLY A 94 -24.75 4.14 -8.27
N THR A 95 -24.06 5.15 -7.73
CA THR A 95 -22.91 5.74 -8.41
C THR A 95 -21.76 4.74 -8.57
N PHE A 96 -21.51 3.93 -7.52
CA PHE A 96 -20.51 2.85 -7.53
C PHE A 96 -20.82 1.81 -6.46
N VAL A 97 -20.16 0.66 -6.57
CA VAL A 97 -20.09 -0.37 -5.53
C VAL A 97 -18.64 -0.74 -5.28
N TRP A 98 -18.34 -1.20 -4.08
CA TRP A 98 -17.03 -1.75 -3.77
C TRP A 98 -16.93 -3.18 -4.31
N ALA A 99 -15.97 -3.41 -5.19
CA ALA A 99 -15.68 -4.73 -5.73
C ALA A 99 -14.38 -5.27 -5.14
N THR A 100 -14.38 -6.54 -4.80
CA THR A 100 -13.22 -7.30 -4.35
C THR A 100 -13.22 -8.68 -5.01
N SER A 101 -12.23 -9.51 -4.72
CA SER A 101 -12.16 -10.89 -5.21
C SER A 101 -11.78 -11.86 -4.09
N PRO A 102 -12.03 -13.18 -4.27
CA PRO A 102 -11.58 -14.18 -3.32
C PRO A 102 -10.10 -14.10 -3.01
N LEU A 103 -9.26 -13.87 -4.04
CA LEU A 103 -7.82 -13.74 -3.89
C LEU A 103 -7.45 -12.53 -3.00
N LEU A 104 -8.03 -11.37 -3.25
CA LEU A 104 -7.75 -10.16 -2.47
C LEU A 104 -8.15 -10.34 -0.99
N LEU A 105 -9.30 -10.97 -0.74
CA LEU A 105 -9.75 -11.25 0.62
C LEU A 105 -8.88 -12.30 1.33
N GLN A 106 -8.38 -13.30 0.62
CA GLN A 106 -7.44 -14.28 1.19
C GLN A 106 -6.10 -13.63 1.53
N LEU A 107 -5.57 -12.76 0.66
CA LEU A 107 -4.36 -11.99 0.95
C LEU A 107 -4.54 -11.08 2.17
N ALA A 108 -5.66 -10.36 2.24
CA ALA A 108 -5.97 -9.51 3.38
C ALA A 108 -6.12 -10.29 4.69
N ARG A 109 -6.66 -11.51 4.65
CA ARG A 109 -6.79 -12.38 5.82
C ARG A 109 -5.44 -12.82 6.40
N HIS A 110 -4.40 -12.86 5.59
CA HIS A 110 -3.05 -13.15 6.10
C HIS A 110 -2.62 -12.09 7.13
N ASP A 111 -2.91 -10.81 6.86
CA ASP A 111 -2.52 -9.70 7.73
C ASP A 111 -3.60 -9.37 8.76
N LEU A 112 -4.85 -9.74 8.47
CA LEU A 112 -6.05 -9.54 9.31
C LEU A 112 -6.71 -10.89 9.57
N PRO A 113 -6.20 -11.75 10.47
CA PRO A 113 -6.74 -13.10 10.72
C PRO A 113 -8.21 -13.11 11.15
N GLU A 114 -8.69 -12.02 11.76
CA GLU A 114 -10.09 -11.87 12.20
C GLU A 114 -11.06 -11.52 11.06
N LEU A 115 -10.54 -11.25 9.86
CA LEU A 115 -11.36 -10.93 8.69
C LEU A 115 -12.21 -12.14 8.30
N LYS A 116 -13.55 -11.98 8.43
CA LYS A 116 -14.49 -13.00 7.99
C LYS A 116 -14.63 -12.91 6.47
N VAL A 117 -14.05 -13.88 5.79
CA VAL A 117 -14.19 -14.02 4.34
C VAL A 117 -15.41 -14.88 4.04
N PRO A 118 -16.38 -14.40 3.23
CA PRO A 118 -17.52 -15.21 2.84
C PRO A 118 -17.09 -16.44 2.05
N ALA A 119 -17.85 -17.52 2.15
CA ALA A 119 -17.67 -18.68 1.29
C ALA A 119 -18.00 -18.30 -0.15
N PHE A 120 -17.07 -18.55 -1.05
CA PHE A 120 -17.31 -18.35 -2.49
C PHE A 120 -17.76 -19.67 -3.10
N PRO A 121 -18.72 -19.67 -4.04
CA PRO A 121 -19.06 -20.87 -4.79
C PRO A 121 -17.81 -21.34 -5.56
N ASP A 122 -17.60 -22.65 -5.62
CA ASP A 122 -16.51 -23.26 -6.37
C ASP A 122 -16.52 -22.71 -7.81
N GLN A 123 -15.47 -22.03 -8.19
CA GLN A 123 -15.26 -21.64 -9.58
C GLN A 123 -14.86 -22.92 -10.35
N LYS A 124 -15.81 -23.45 -11.11
CA LYS A 124 -15.54 -24.53 -12.06
C LYS A 124 -14.87 -23.99 -13.31
#